data_6f961273b53d16846f31818d41130763
#
_entry.id   6f961273b53d16846f31818d41130763
#
_cell.length_a   1.000
_cell.length_b   1.000
_cell.length_c   1.000
_cell.angle_alpha   90.00
_cell.angle_beta   90.00
_cell.angle_gamma   90.00
#
_symmetry.space_group_name_H-M   'P 1'
#
loop_
_entity.id
_entity.type
_entity.pdbx_description
1 polymer ?
#
loop_
_entity_poly.entity_id
_entity_poly.type
_entity_poly.pdbx_seq_one_letter_code
_entity_poly.pdbx_strand_id
1 'polypeptide(L)'
;GQMIGQEIAAHQAQLRAQCSAPTVPPDADALPVHVTVWGNKGTPVWLVHGGVQGGLGGGPVNFAGQEPLAARGWQLHVIDRPGFGLSPSRGPDDQEADAKLIADRLDPGSNVIGHSFGGAEALLAAALRPTAVRSLILVEPALQQIAAADLAKEHDPAVQGSTQRVVGSMLAAKTPADFATSFAQGLGSGTDGGPNPSALALQQGPEKATALGCALLVAKTASPDELRAAVQTVVAARIPVLVISGGYDTGQDATASVLAQQLHGQHVIVSSPNHFIMQSNPTGFNDVVDAFMRKADKERQ
;
A
#
# COMPACT_ATOMS: atom_id res chain seq x y z
N GLY A 1 -23.27 8.90 1.43
CA GLY A 1 -21.92 8.70 1.91
C GLY A 1 -21.81 7.97 3.23
N GLN A 2 -22.32 8.53 4.33
CA GLN A 2 -22.17 7.92 5.67
C GLN A 2 -22.93 6.59 5.82
N MET A 3 -24.12 6.48 5.22
CA MET A 3 -24.92 5.24 5.29
C MET A 3 -24.24 4.08 4.56
N ILE A 4 -23.67 4.33 3.39
CA ILE A 4 -22.95 3.29 2.63
C ILE A 4 -21.71 2.82 3.40
N GLY A 5 -20.97 3.74 4.01
CA GLY A 5 -19.83 3.41 4.84
C GLY A 5 -20.20 2.53 6.04
N GLN A 6 -21.33 2.82 6.68
CA GLN A 6 -21.86 2.03 7.79
C GLN A 6 -22.31 0.63 7.35
N GLU A 7 -22.96 0.53 6.17
CA GLU A 7 -23.36 -0.75 5.60
C GLU A 7 -22.15 -1.62 5.28
N ILE A 8 -21.10 -1.06 4.67
CA ILE A 8 -19.85 -1.77 4.40
C ILE A 8 -19.21 -2.26 5.69
N ALA A 9 -19.11 -1.41 6.70
CA ALA A 9 -18.51 -1.76 7.99
C ALA A 9 -19.30 -2.88 8.69
N ALA A 10 -20.63 -2.80 8.67
CA ALA A 10 -21.49 -3.83 9.25
C ALA A 10 -21.35 -5.17 8.51
N HIS A 11 -21.28 -5.13 7.17
CA HIS A 11 -21.11 -6.32 6.35
C HIS A 11 -19.73 -6.96 6.58
N GLN A 12 -18.68 -6.15 6.65
CA GLN A 12 -17.34 -6.64 6.97
C GLN A 12 -17.28 -7.27 8.36
N ALA A 13 -18.00 -6.72 9.35
CA ALA A 13 -18.09 -7.30 10.68
C ALA A 13 -18.76 -8.69 10.65
N GLN A 14 -19.82 -8.85 9.83
CA GLN A 14 -20.46 -10.16 9.65
C GLN A 14 -19.52 -11.18 9.02
N LEU A 15 -18.76 -10.77 8.01
CA LEU A 15 -17.76 -11.65 7.38
C LEU A 15 -16.65 -12.00 8.36
N ARG A 16 -16.18 -11.03 9.13
CA ARG A 16 -15.12 -11.24 10.14
C ARG A 16 -15.55 -12.25 11.21
N ALA A 17 -16.83 -12.29 11.55
CA ALA A 17 -17.36 -13.26 12.51
C ALA A 17 -17.21 -14.72 12.04
N GLN A 18 -17.00 -14.95 10.74
CA GLN A 18 -16.70 -16.26 10.17
C GLN A 18 -15.23 -16.66 10.29
N CYS A 19 -14.36 -15.75 10.71
CA CYS A 19 -12.93 -15.98 10.85
C CYS A 19 -12.58 -16.44 12.27
N SER A 20 -11.51 -17.24 12.39
CA SER A 20 -10.94 -17.57 13.69
C SER A 20 -10.40 -16.31 14.36
N ALA A 21 -10.46 -16.24 15.69
CA ALA A 21 -9.92 -15.12 16.46
C ALA A 21 -8.41 -14.97 16.16
N PRO A 22 -7.93 -13.73 15.90
CA PRO A 22 -6.51 -13.52 15.65
C PRO A 22 -5.68 -13.89 16.88
N THR A 23 -4.49 -14.48 16.63
CA THR A 23 -3.55 -14.84 17.68
C THR A 23 -2.41 -13.81 17.70
N VAL A 24 -2.11 -13.26 18.89
CA VAL A 24 -0.98 -12.35 19.08
C VAL A 24 0.05 -13.07 19.97
N PRO A 25 1.30 -13.24 19.50
CA PRO A 25 2.34 -13.84 20.34
C PRO A 25 2.59 -13.00 21.62
N PRO A 26 2.92 -13.65 22.77
CA PRO A 26 3.14 -12.91 24.02
C PRO A 26 4.27 -11.88 23.96
N ASP A 27 5.28 -12.14 23.12
CA ASP A 27 6.47 -11.30 22.93
C ASP A 27 6.47 -10.60 21.56
N ALA A 28 5.28 -10.27 21.04
CA ALA A 28 5.10 -9.77 19.67
C ALA A 28 6.05 -8.60 19.36
N ASP A 29 6.16 -7.61 20.25
CA ASP A 29 6.97 -6.41 20.04
C ASP A 29 8.49 -6.70 20.03
N ALA A 30 8.93 -7.84 20.56
CA ALA A 30 10.32 -8.24 20.59
C ALA A 30 10.74 -9.12 19.42
N LEU A 31 9.79 -9.54 18.55
CA LEU A 31 10.09 -10.39 17.41
C LEU A 31 10.90 -9.61 16.36
N PRO A 32 11.87 -10.28 15.70
CA PRO A 32 12.74 -9.62 14.73
C PRO A 32 11.99 -9.19 13.48
N VAL A 33 12.49 -8.14 12.85
CA VAL A 33 12.03 -7.67 11.54
C VAL A 33 13.20 -7.77 10.57
N HIS A 34 13.01 -8.51 9.48
CA HIS A 34 14.04 -8.71 8.48
C HIS A 34 14.02 -7.58 7.45
N VAL A 35 15.21 -7.08 7.13
CA VAL A 35 15.42 -6.07 6.08
C VAL A 35 16.50 -6.57 5.14
N THR A 36 16.18 -6.66 3.85
CA THR A 36 17.17 -6.95 2.80
C THR A 36 17.74 -5.63 2.30
N VAL A 37 19.06 -5.53 2.20
CA VAL A 37 19.74 -4.33 1.69
C VAL A 37 20.34 -4.61 0.33
N TRP A 38 19.96 -3.80 -0.67
CA TRP A 38 20.54 -3.83 -2.01
C TRP A 38 21.36 -2.56 -2.22
N GLY A 39 22.62 -2.73 -2.59
CA GLY A 39 23.57 -1.64 -2.70
C GLY A 39 24.36 -1.45 -1.41
N ASN A 40 25.64 -1.14 -1.54
CA ASN A 40 26.55 -1.01 -0.40
C ASN A 40 26.78 0.44 0.03
N LYS A 41 26.24 1.40 -0.72
CA LYS A 41 26.37 2.84 -0.46
C LYS A 41 25.28 3.61 -1.20
N GLY A 42 25.15 4.87 -0.89
CA GLY A 42 24.22 5.78 -1.55
C GLY A 42 23.12 6.25 -0.61
N THR A 43 22.26 7.09 -1.15
CA THR A 43 21.13 7.62 -0.39
C THR A 43 20.12 6.52 -0.06
N PRO A 44 19.66 6.41 1.18
CA PRO A 44 18.75 5.35 1.58
C PRO A 44 17.36 5.50 0.95
N VAL A 45 16.84 4.37 0.49
CA VAL A 45 15.46 4.23 -0.01
C VAL A 45 14.83 3.07 0.74
N TRP A 46 13.75 3.33 1.46
CA TRP A 46 12.98 2.29 2.16
C TRP A 46 11.80 1.87 1.30
N LEU A 47 11.68 0.58 1.06
CA LEU A 47 10.62 -0.02 0.26
C LEU A 47 9.67 -0.79 1.17
N VAL A 48 8.40 -0.37 1.20
CA VAL A 48 7.36 -0.94 2.07
C VAL A 48 6.29 -1.60 1.20
N HIS A 49 6.26 -2.93 1.24
CA HIS A 49 5.32 -3.71 0.43
C HIS A 49 3.90 -3.69 1.01
N GLY A 50 2.94 -4.01 0.15
CA GLY A 50 1.53 -4.20 0.50
C GLY A 50 1.18 -5.66 0.75
N GLY A 51 -0.07 -6.00 0.50
CA GLY A 51 -0.64 -7.33 0.67
C GLY A 51 -1.02 -7.63 2.10
N VAL A 52 -1.52 -8.84 2.30
CA VAL A 52 -1.90 -9.38 3.60
C VAL A 52 -1.14 -10.65 3.89
N GLN A 53 -0.99 -10.99 5.16
CA GLN A 53 -0.26 -12.19 5.57
C GLN A 53 -0.82 -13.44 4.90
N GLY A 54 0.09 -14.31 4.45
CA GLY A 54 -0.25 -15.51 3.70
C GLY A 54 -0.43 -15.30 2.19
N GLY A 55 -0.30 -14.07 1.69
CA GLY A 55 -0.47 -13.72 0.28
C GLY A 55 0.82 -13.82 -0.55
N LEU A 56 1.32 -12.67 -1.01
CA LEU A 56 2.33 -12.56 -2.09
C LEU A 56 3.79 -12.65 -1.64
N GLY A 57 4.05 -12.84 -0.36
CA GLY A 57 5.42 -12.85 0.17
C GLY A 57 5.91 -11.46 0.60
N GLY A 58 7.18 -11.37 0.98
CA GLY A 58 7.77 -10.20 1.58
C GLY A 58 8.31 -9.16 0.60
N GLY A 59 9.16 -8.28 1.11
CA GLY A 59 9.70 -7.15 0.37
C GLY A 59 10.46 -7.53 -0.89
N PRO A 60 11.47 -8.41 -0.83
CA PRO A 60 12.25 -8.77 -2.03
C PRO A 60 11.43 -9.40 -3.15
N VAL A 61 10.37 -10.13 -2.84
CA VAL A 61 9.46 -10.68 -3.86
C VAL A 61 8.68 -9.56 -4.54
N ASN A 62 8.15 -8.64 -3.76
CA ASN A 62 7.33 -7.54 -4.29
C ASN A 62 8.16 -6.51 -5.07
N PHE A 63 9.40 -6.26 -4.66
CA PHE A 63 10.25 -5.22 -5.22
C PHE A 63 11.46 -5.77 -5.99
N ALA A 64 11.43 -7.03 -6.42
CA ALA A 64 12.56 -7.63 -7.16
C ALA A 64 12.99 -6.78 -8.36
N GLY A 65 12.04 -6.20 -9.09
CA GLY A 65 12.30 -5.33 -10.24
C GLY A 65 13.00 -4.01 -9.90
N GLN A 66 13.10 -3.63 -8.62
CA GLN A 66 13.71 -2.40 -8.17
C GLN A 66 15.17 -2.55 -7.75
N GLU A 67 15.67 -3.78 -7.65
CA GLU A 67 17.10 -4.03 -7.35
C GLU A 67 18.06 -3.25 -8.26
N PRO A 68 17.79 -3.06 -9.57
CA PRO A 68 18.65 -2.25 -10.45
C PRO A 68 18.83 -0.79 -10.01
N LEU A 69 17.97 -0.25 -9.16
CA LEU A 69 18.16 1.09 -8.60
C LEU A 69 19.45 1.19 -7.77
N ALA A 70 19.93 0.09 -7.20
CA ALA A 70 21.20 0.06 -6.48
C ALA A 70 22.37 0.48 -7.36
N ALA A 71 22.36 0.11 -8.64
CA ALA A 71 23.39 0.51 -9.61
C ALA A 71 23.27 1.99 -10.01
N ARG A 72 22.16 2.65 -9.68
CA ARG A 72 21.96 4.08 -9.95
C ARG A 72 22.34 4.97 -8.75
N GLY A 73 22.96 4.40 -7.72
CA GLY A 73 23.45 5.15 -6.56
C GLY A 73 22.51 5.19 -5.35
N TRP A 74 21.52 4.32 -5.32
CA TRP A 74 20.59 4.20 -4.19
C TRP A 74 20.95 2.99 -3.34
N GLN A 75 20.83 3.12 -2.02
CA GLN A 75 20.89 1.99 -1.10
C GLN A 75 19.47 1.62 -0.69
N LEU A 76 19.00 0.46 -1.12
CA LEU A 76 17.60 0.05 -0.94
C LEU A 76 17.49 -0.83 0.32
N HIS A 77 16.63 -0.42 1.23
CA HIS A 77 16.24 -1.16 2.42
C HIS A 77 14.87 -1.74 2.18
N VAL A 78 14.82 -3.04 1.94
CA VAL A 78 13.61 -3.74 1.53
C VAL A 78 13.10 -4.53 2.73
N ILE A 79 12.09 -3.98 3.40
CA ILE A 79 11.56 -4.57 4.63
C ILE A 79 10.59 -5.71 4.33
N ASP A 80 10.70 -6.79 5.13
CA ASP A 80 9.61 -7.76 5.28
C ASP A 80 8.77 -7.32 6.47
N ARG A 81 7.55 -6.85 6.21
CA ARG A 81 6.64 -6.49 7.30
C ARG A 81 6.36 -7.72 8.19
N PRO A 82 6.02 -7.54 9.48
CA PRO A 82 5.70 -8.66 10.37
C PRO A 82 4.70 -9.64 9.73
N GLY A 83 5.05 -10.92 9.73
CA GLY A 83 4.25 -11.98 9.11
C GLY A 83 4.55 -12.26 7.64
N PHE A 84 5.51 -11.54 7.04
CA PHE A 84 5.91 -11.71 5.65
C PHE A 84 7.38 -12.12 5.53
N GLY A 85 7.70 -12.89 4.50
CA GLY A 85 9.08 -13.29 4.21
C GLY A 85 9.74 -13.93 5.42
N LEU A 86 10.85 -13.35 5.87
CA LEU A 86 11.62 -13.84 7.00
C LEU A 86 11.24 -13.19 8.35
N SER A 87 10.26 -12.29 8.35
CA SER A 87 9.78 -11.65 9.59
C SER A 87 8.65 -12.47 10.21
N PRO A 88 8.77 -12.91 11.46
CA PRO A 88 7.68 -13.59 12.15
C PRO A 88 6.45 -12.71 12.29
N SER A 89 5.26 -13.34 12.32
CA SER A 89 4.01 -12.62 12.54
C SER A 89 3.93 -12.10 13.97
N ARG A 90 3.46 -10.88 14.11
CA ARG A 90 3.18 -10.23 15.41
C ARG A 90 1.68 -10.18 15.72
N GLY A 91 0.88 -10.94 14.99
CA GLY A 91 -0.57 -10.91 15.00
C GLY A 91 -1.11 -10.37 13.69
N PRO A 92 -2.35 -9.88 13.64
CA PRO A 92 -2.91 -9.27 12.43
C PRO A 92 -2.05 -8.14 11.88
N ASP A 93 -2.13 -7.91 10.57
CA ASP A 93 -1.53 -6.72 9.97
C ASP A 93 -2.02 -5.47 10.71
N ASP A 94 -1.11 -4.54 11.00
CA ASP A 94 -1.39 -3.35 11.81
C ASP A 94 -0.63 -2.15 11.23
N GLN A 95 -1.37 -1.24 10.60
CA GLN A 95 -0.79 -0.08 9.92
C GLN A 95 0.03 0.81 10.87
N GLU A 96 -0.50 1.09 12.06
CA GLU A 96 0.16 1.99 13.00
C GLU A 96 1.40 1.36 13.62
N ALA A 97 1.31 0.09 14.00
CA ALA A 97 2.45 -0.65 14.56
C ALA A 97 3.57 -0.79 13.52
N ASP A 98 3.23 -1.15 12.29
CA ASP A 98 4.21 -1.28 11.21
C ASP A 98 4.83 0.09 10.87
N ALA A 99 4.05 1.16 10.84
CA ALA A 99 4.54 2.50 10.58
C ALA A 99 5.58 2.93 11.62
N LYS A 100 5.37 2.60 12.89
CA LYS A 100 6.33 2.87 13.96
C LYS A 100 7.62 2.08 13.77
N LEU A 101 7.53 0.82 13.39
CA LEU A 101 8.69 -0.01 13.07
C LEU A 101 9.52 0.59 11.94
N ILE A 102 8.87 1.08 10.92
CA ILE A 102 9.52 1.71 9.77
C ILE A 102 10.15 3.03 10.19
N ALA A 103 9.40 3.88 10.87
CA ALA A 103 9.88 5.19 11.33
C ALA A 103 11.13 5.07 12.21
N ASP A 104 11.15 4.11 13.12
CA ASP A 104 12.29 3.87 14.02
C ASP A 104 13.55 3.45 13.27
N ARG A 105 13.42 2.94 12.05
CA ARG A 105 14.54 2.46 11.21
C ARG A 105 15.02 3.46 10.18
N LEU A 106 14.29 4.55 9.95
CA LEU A 106 14.65 5.52 8.92
C LEU A 106 15.95 6.24 9.25
N ASP A 107 16.90 6.18 8.35
CA ASP A 107 18.09 7.02 8.40
C ASP A 107 17.73 8.47 8.00
N PRO A 108 18.43 9.48 8.52
CA PRO A 108 18.21 10.85 8.06
C PRO A 108 18.39 10.98 6.54
N GLY A 109 17.44 11.64 5.89
CA GLY A 109 17.46 11.81 4.44
C GLY A 109 16.97 10.62 3.65
N SER A 110 16.14 9.76 4.25
CA SER A 110 15.57 8.59 3.60
C SER A 110 14.47 8.97 2.62
N ASN A 111 14.50 8.35 1.44
CA ASN A 111 13.36 8.29 0.54
C ASN A 111 12.51 7.08 0.95
N VAL A 112 11.18 7.22 0.95
CA VAL A 112 10.28 6.14 1.36
C VAL A 112 9.30 5.86 0.22
N ILE A 113 9.24 4.61 -0.20
CA ILE A 113 8.31 4.13 -1.23
C ILE A 113 7.40 3.10 -0.60
N GLY A 114 6.08 3.33 -0.64
CA GLY A 114 5.10 2.40 -0.10
C GLY A 114 4.04 2.02 -1.12
N HIS A 115 3.72 0.73 -1.18
CA HIS A 115 2.72 0.19 -2.09
C HIS A 115 1.48 -0.29 -1.33
N SER A 116 0.28 0.14 -1.75
CA SER A 116 -0.99 -0.37 -1.24
C SER A 116 -1.11 -0.20 0.28
N PHE A 117 -1.30 -1.27 1.04
CA PHE A 117 -1.29 -1.26 2.51
C PHE A 117 0.01 -0.63 3.05
N GLY A 118 1.14 -0.98 2.44
CA GLY A 118 2.45 -0.38 2.75
C GLY A 118 2.53 1.10 2.40
N GLY A 119 1.70 1.59 1.49
CA GLY A 119 1.59 3.01 1.18
C GLY A 119 0.99 3.83 2.31
N ALA A 120 -0.07 3.32 2.96
CA ALA A 120 -0.62 3.94 4.15
C ALA A 120 0.41 3.94 5.30
N GLU A 121 1.14 2.85 5.45
CA GLU A 121 2.22 2.75 6.45
C GLU A 121 3.36 3.73 6.19
N ALA A 122 3.75 3.91 4.93
CA ALA A 122 4.78 4.88 4.55
C ALA A 122 4.36 6.31 4.88
N LEU A 123 3.11 6.67 4.62
CA LEU A 123 2.56 7.97 5.01
C LEU A 123 2.63 8.18 6.53
N LEU A 124 2.17 7.20 7.30
CA LEU A 124 2.18 7.26 8.76
C LEU A 124 3.61 7.34 9.31
N ALA A 125 4.54 6.56 8.74
CA ALA A 125 5.95 6.59 9.14
C ALA A 125 6.59 7.95 8.87
N ALA A 126 6.30 8.54 7.71
CA ALA A 126 6.78 9.88 7.36
C ALA A 126 6.25 10.94 8.34
N ALA A 127 5.01 10.81 8.77
CA ALA A 127 4.42 11.72 9.75
C ALA A 127 5.03 11.55 11.13
N LEU A 128 5.46 10.35 11.51
CA LEU A 128 6.12 10.08 12.79
C LEU A 128 7.54 10.67 12.86
N ARG A 129 8.26 10.69 11.74
CA ARG A 129 9.63 11.23 11.67
C ARG A 129 9.81 12.08 10.41
N PRO A 130 9.09 13.20 10.29
CA PRO A 130 9.11 13.99 9.07
C PRO A 130 10.49 14.57 8.73
N THR A 131 11.33 14.83 9.72
CA THR A 131 12.68 15.34 9.50
C THR A 131 13.65 14.30 8.92
N ALA A 132 13.33 13.01 9.03
CA ALA A 132 14.13 11.94 8.47
C ALA A 132 13.77 11.62 7.00
N VAL A 133 12.65 12.13 6.48
CA VAL A 133 12.14 11.77 5.17
C VAL A 133 12.46 12.86 4.15
N ARG A 134 13.22 12.47 3.12
CA ARG A 134 13.58 13.36 2.01
C ARG A 134 12.50 13.42 0.94
N SER A 135 11.89 12.29 0.62
CA SER A 135 10.76 12.20 -0.29
C SER A 135 9.87 11.02 0.07
N LEU A 136 8.60 11.12 -0.31
CA LEU A 136 7.60 10.08 -0.08
C LEU A 136 6.93 9.72 -1.40
N ILE A 137 6.98 8.45 -1.77
CA ILE A 137 6.39 7.92 -3.00
C ILE A 137 5.34 6.89 -2.62
N LEU A 138 4.10 7.12 -3.03
CA LEU A 138 2.95 6.29 -2.70
C LEU A 138 2.41 5.65 -3.98
N VAL A 139 2.43 4.32 -4.03
CA VAL A 139 2.01 3.54 -5.21
C VAL A 139 0.64 2.93 -4.91
N GLU A 140 -0.40 3.48 -5.51
CA GLU A 140 -1.80 3.10 -5.25
C GLU A 140 -2.04 2.77 -3.76
N PRO A 141 -1.78 3.74 -2.87
CA PRO A 141 -1.82 3.49 -1.42
C PRO A 141 -3.23 3.20 -0.93
N ALA A 142 -3.33 2.42 0.14
CA ALA A 142 -4.59 2.10 0.81
C ALA A 142 -5.10 3.30 1.62
N LEU A 143 -5.46 4.37 0.93
CA LEU A 143 -5.90 5.66 1.48
C LEU A 143 -7.25 6.10 0.91
N GLN A 144 -8.04 5.18 0.38
CA GLN A 144 -9.33 5.48 -0.25
C GLN A 144 -10.28 6.23 0.69
N GLN A 145 -10.27 5.91 1.98
CA GLN A 145 -11.16 6.51 2.95
C GLN A 145 -10.96 8.02 3.13
N ILE A 146 -9.75 8.54 2.93
CA ILE A 146 -9.51 9.99 3.01
C ILE A 146 -9.69 10.70 1.67
N ALA A 147 -9.69 9.96 0.56
CA ALA A 147 -9.97 10.50 -0.76
C ALA A 147 -11.47 10.55 -1.07
N ALA A 148 -12.28 9.73 -0.42
CA ALA A 148 -13.68 9.48 -0.79
C ALA A 148 -14.55 10.74 -0.83
N ALA A 149 -14.41 11.63 0.16
CA ALA A 149 -15.21 12.86 0.22
C ALA A 149 -14.91 13.81 -0.94
N ASP A 150 -13.65 13.96 -1.31
CA ASP A 150 -13.23 14.80 -2.41
C ASP A 150 -13.62 14.20 -3.76
N LEU A 151 -13.50 12.88 -3.91
CA LEU A 151 -13.98 12.16 -5.10
C LEU A 151 -15.48 12.34 -5.32
N ALA A 152 -16.27 12.35 -4.25
CA ALA A 152 -17.72 12.55 -4.34
C ALA A 152 -18.08 13.95 -4.87
N LYS A 153 -17.22 14.95 -4.68
CA LYS A 153 -17.45 16.31 -5.18
C LYS A 153 -17.25 16.43 -6.69
N GLU A 154 -16.47 15.55 -7.29
CA GLU A 154 -16.13 15.64 -8.72
C GLU A 154 -17.26 15.19 -9.64
N HIS A 155 -18.21 14.40 -9.15
CA HIS A 155 -19.38 13.90 -9.88
C HIS A 155 -19.05 13.26 -11.25
N ASP A 156 -17.85 12.73 -11.42
CA ASP A 156 -17.43 12.05 -12.65
C ASP A 156 -18.18 10.71 -12.77
N PRO A 157 -18.98 10.49 -13.86
CA PRO A 157 -19.73 9.24 -14.02
C PRO A 157 -18.85 7.98 -14.05
N ALA A 158 -17.64 8.06 -14.61
CA ALA A 158 -16.72 6.92 -14.67
C ALA A 158 -16.20 6.55 -13.28
N VAL A 159 -15.87 7.55 -12.45
CA VAL A 159 -15.46 7.35 -11.05
C VAL A 159 -16.62 6.81 -10.23
N GLN A 160 -17.82 7.37 -10.39
CA GLN A 160 -19.01 6.89 -9.69
C GLN A 160 -19.32 5.44 -10.04
N GLY A 161 -19.22 5.08 -11.33
CA GLY A 161 -19.43 3.71 -11.80
C GLY A 161 -18.40 2.73 -11.23
N SER A 162 -17.14 3.13 -11.18
CA SER A 162 -16.07 2.33 -10.56
C SER A 162 -16.32 2.12 -9.07
N THR A 163 -16.67 3.18 -8.35
CA THR A 163 -17.00 3.11 -6.92
C THR A 163 -18.20 2.21 -6.66
N GLN A 164 -19.27 2.33 -7.44
CA GLN A 164 -20.46 1.49 -7.28
C GLN A 164 -20.15 0.01 -7.54
N ARG A 165 -19.30 -0.31 -8.50
CA ARG A 165 -18.90 -1.70 -8.77
C ARG A 165 -18.12 -2.28 -7.59
N VAL A 166 -17.18 -1.53 -7.04
CA VAL A 166 -16.39 -1.96 -5.89
C VAL A 166 -17.27 -2.18 -4.66
N VAL A 167 -18.10 -1.21 -4.32
CA VAL A 167 -19.03 -1.29 -3.17
C VAL A 167 -20.00 -2.46 -3.36
N GLY A 168 -20.59 -2.60 -4.55
CA GLY A 168 -21.53 -3.69 -4.85
C GLY A 168 -20.87 -5.06 -4.72
N SER A 169 -19.64 -5.19 -5.19
CA SER A 169 -18.85 -6.42 -5.07
C SER A 169 -18.55 -6.76 -3.61
N MET A 170 -18.18 -5.78 -2.80
CA MET A 170 -17.94 -5.96 -1.37
C MET A 170 -19.20 -6.39 -0.62
N LEU A 171 -20.33 -5.75 -0.90
CA LEU A 171 -21.61 -6.08 -0.26
C LEU A 171 -22.20 -7.41 -0.71
N ALA A 172 -21.85 -7.87 -1.90
CA ALA A 172 -22.29 -9.16 -2.44
C ALA A 172 -21.53 -10.36 -1.86
N ALA A 173 -20.35 -10.15 -1.26
CA ALA A 173 -19.55 -11.22 -0.66
C ALA A 173 -20.29 -11.82 0.53
N LYS A 174 -20.43 -13.16 0.58
CA LYS A 174 -21.11 -13.89 1.65
C LYS A 174 -20.16 -14.60 2.58
N THR A 175 -18.91 -14.79 2.16
CA THR A 175 -17.86 -15.49 2.91
C THR A 175 -16.56 -14.68 2.82
N PRO A 176 -15.60 -14.91 3.73
CA PRO A 176 -14.26 -14.33 3.61
C PRO A 176 -13.58 -14.67 2.28
N ALA A 177 -13.77 -15.89 1.76
CA ALA A 177 -13.24 -16.29 0.46
C ALA A 177 -13.81 -15.44 -0.68
N ASP A 178 -15.12 -15.19 -0.68
CA ASP A 178 -15.77 -14.31 -1.66
C ASP A 178 -15.19 -12.89 -1.59
N PHE A 179 -14.98 -12.40 -0.36
CA PHE A 179 -14.40 -11.08 -0.13
C PHE A 179 -12.99 -10.98 -0.74
N ALA A 180 -12.13 -11.99 -0.51
CA ALA A 180 -10.80 -12.05 -1.10
C ALA A 180 -10.84 -12.07 -2.62
N THR A 181 -11.75 -12.84 -3.20
CA THR A 181 -11.92 -12.94 -4.66
C THR A 181 -12.35 -11.60 -5.26
N SER A 182 -13.35 -10.95 -4.68
CA SER A 182 -13.80 -9.63 -5.12
C SER A 182 -12.70 -8.58 -5.01
N PHE A 183 -11.96 -8.61 -3.91
CA PHE A 183 -10.83 -7.71 -3.70
C PHE A 183 -9.77 -7.90 -4.78
N ALA A 184 -9.36 -9.14 -5.05
CA ALA A 184 -8.34 -9.45 -6.06
C ALA A 184 -8.78 -9.06 -7.47
N GLN A 185 -10.07 -9.24 -7.81
CA GLN A 185 -10.61 -8.84 -9.11
C GLN A 185 -10.51 -7.33 -9.35
N GLY A 186 -10.67 -6.52 -8.30
CA GLY A 186 -10.53 -5.07 -8.37
C GLY A 186 -9.11 -4.58 -8.62
N LEU A 187 -8.11 -5.46 -8.56
CA LEU A 187 -6.70 -5.10 -8.73
C LEU A 187 -6.20 -5.19 -10.19
N GLY A 188 -7.10 -5.38 -11.15
CA GLY A 188 -6.75 -5.45 -12.57
C GLY A 188 -6.37 -6.86 -13.03
N SER A 189 -5.78 -6.96 -14.22
CA SER A 189 -5.40 -8.23 -14.85
C SER A 189 -3.90 -8.48 -14.77
N GLY A 190 -3.47 -9.65 -15.22
CA GLY A 190 -2.05 -9.96 -15.44
C GLY A 190 -1.50 -9.28 -16.68
N THR A 191 -0.19 -9.40 -16.90
CA THR A 191 0.50 -8.77 -18.04
C THR A 191 0.03 -9.30 -19.39
N ASP A 192 -0.48 -10.52 -19.41
CA ASP A 192 -1.02 -11.21 -20.60
C ASP A 192 -2.55 -11.18 -20.65
N GLY A 193 -3.20 -10.39 -19.79
CA GLY A 193 -4.65 -10.36 -19.63
C GLY A 193 -5.22 -11.45 -18.73
N GLY A 194 -4.38 -12.31 -18.18
CA GLY A 194 -4.75 -13.34 -17.22
C GLY A 194 -4.92 -12.81 -15.79
N PRO A 195 -4.89 -13.68 -14.77
CA PRO A 195 -5.02 -13.26 -13.37
C PRO A 195 -3.85 -12.40 -12.89
N ASN A 196 -4.13 -11.37 -12.07
CA ASN A 196 -3.09 -10.62 -11.38
C ASN A 196 -2.45 -11.47 -10.26
N PRO A 197 -1.32 -11.02 -9.66
CA PRO A 197 -0.65 -11.81 -8.61
C PRO A 197 -1.53 -12.22 -7.43
N SER A 198 -2.45 -11.35 -6.98
CA SER A 198 -3.38 -11.69 -5.89
C SER A 198 -4.39 -12.74 -6.31
N ALA A 199 -4.92 -12.66 -7.53
CA ALA A 199 -5.84 -13.66 -8.07
C ALA A 199 -5.15 -15.01 -8.25
N LEU A 200 -3.87 -15.02 -8.65
CA LEU A 200 -3.07 -16.26 -8.71
C LEU A 200 -2.94 -16.93 -7.35
N ALA A 201 -2.73 -16.16 -6.29
CA ALA A 201 -2.64 -16.71 -4.93
C ALA A 201 -3.94 -17.42 -4.53
N LEU A 202 -5.10 -16.91 -4.93
CA LEU A 202 -6.40 -17.50 -4.65
C LEU A 202 -6.62 -18.84 -5.36
N GLN A 203 -5.91 -19.11 -6.45
CA GLN A 203 -6.01 -20.37 -7.19
C GLN A 203 -5.41 -21.56 -6.43
N GLN A 204 -4.76 -21.33 -5.29
CA GLN A 204 -4.24 -22.40 -4.44
C GLN A 204 -5.34 -23.18 -3.69
N GLY A 205 -6.58 -22.74 -3.75
CA GLY A 205 -7.74 -23.46 -3.26
C GLY A 205 -8.59 -22.69 -2.25
N PRO A 206 -9.75 -23.28 -1.83
CA PRO A 206 -10.72 -22.62 -0.95
C PRO A 206 -10.16 -22.24 0.43
N GLU A 207 -9.32 -23.08 1.00
CA GLU A 207 -8.70 -22.82 2.31
C GLU A 207 -7.81 -21.57 2.25
N LYS A 208 -7.02 -21.45 1.17
CA LYS A 208 -6.17 -20.29 0.93
C LYS A 208 -7.01 -19.03 0.74
N ALA A 209 -8.07 -19.10 -0.05
CA ALA A 209 -8.97 -17.98 -0.27
C ALA A 209 -9.62 -17.51 1.04
N THR A 210 -10.06 -18.44 1.88
CA THR A 210 -10.62 -18.11 3.21
C THR A 210 -9.57 -17.45 4.11
N ALA A 211 -8.36 -18.00 4.15
CA ALA A 211 -7.27 -17.45 4.96
C ALA A 211 -6.90 -16.02 4.52
N LEU A 212 -6.82 -15.78 3.22
CA LEU A 212 -6.54 -14.43 2.69
C LEU A 212 -7.68 -13.45 2.96
N GLY A 213 -8.92 -13.89 2.81
CA GLY A 213 -10.09 -13.09 3.15
C GLY A 213 -10.12 -12.71 4.61
N CYS A 214 -9.83 -13.66 5.50
CA CYS A 214 -9.75 -13.39 6.93
C CYS A 214 -8.59 -12.45 7.27
N ALA A 215 -7.44 -12.61 6.64
CA ALA A 215 -6.30 -11.70 6.85
C ALA A 215 -6.66 -10.26 6.47
N LEU A 216 -7.39 -10.07 5.36
CA LEU A 216 -7.91 -8.75 4.95
C LEU A 216 -8.89 -8.18 5.99
N LEU A 217 -9.81 -9.00 6.48
CA LEU A 217 -10.89 -8.58 7.36
C LEU A 217 -10.41 -8.24 8.79
N VAL A 218 -9.35 -8.90 9.27
CA VAL A 218 -8.81 -8.66 10.62
C VAL A 218 -7.68 -7.63 10.65
N ALA A 219 -7.19 -7.19 9.51
CA ALA A 219 -6.14 -6.19 9.43
C ALA A 219 -6.59 -4.90 10.13
N LYS A 220 -5.69 -4.34 10.94
CA LYS A 220 -5.93 -3.08 11.66
C LYS A 220 -5.47 -1.92 10.81
N THR A 221 -6.40 -1.03 10.48
CA THR A 221 -6.13 0.17 9.71
C THR A 221 -6.20 1.41 10.59
N ALA A 222 -5.41 2.43 10.26
CA ALA A 222 -5.52 3.72 10.92
C ALA A 222 -6.87 4.37 10.59
N SER A 223 -7.39 5.16 11.52
CA SER A 223 -8.64 5.90 11.30
C SER A 223 -8.47 6.98 10.24
N PRO A 224 -9.55 7.41 9.59
CA PRO A 224 -9.50 8.56 8.67
C PRO A 224 -8.90 9.81 9.32
N ASP A 225 -9.21 10.08 10.58
CA ASP A 225 -8.67 11.25 11.28
C ASP A 225 -7.17 11.15 11.51
N GLU A 226 -6.67 9.98 11.86
CA GLU A 226 -5.23 9.74 12.01
C GLU A 226 -4.50 9.88 10.66
N LEU A 227 -5.10 9.38 9.59
CA LEU A 227 -4.54 9.51 8.24
C LEU A 227 -4.53 10.97 7.77
N ARG A 228 -5.60 11.73 8.03
CA ARG A 228 -5.64 13.16 7.71
C ARG A 228 -4.62 13.96 8.50
N ALA A 229 -4.44 13.62 9.78
CA ALA A 229 -3.41 14.24 10.61
C ALA A 229 -2.01 13.96 10.05
N ALA A 230 -1.76 12.74 9.57
CA ALA A 230 -0.50 12.39 8.92
C ALA A 230 -0.27 13.20 7.64
N VAL A 231 -1.31 13.36 6.82
CA VAL A 231 -1.24 14.22 5.61
C VAL A 231 -0.85 15.65 6.00
N GLN A 232 -1.49 16.23 7.01
CA GLN A 232 -1.18 17.59 7.47
C GLN A 232 0.27 17.72 7.93
N THR A 233 0.79 16.73 8.65
CA THR A 233 2.19 16.72 9.11
C THR A 233 3.16 16.69 7.94
N VAL A 234 2.91 15.82 6.96
CA VAL A 234 3.75 15.70 5.75
C VAL A 234 3.74 17.00 4.95
N VAL A 235 2.57 17.61 4.78
CA VAL A 235 2.42 18.91 4.07
C VAL A 235 3.16 20.03 4.82
N ALA A 236 2.99 20.11 6.14
CA ALA A 236 3.66 21.14 6.96
C ALA A 236 5.18 20.98 6.93
N ALA A 237 5.68 19.77 6.85
CA ALA A 237 7.11 19.48 6.74
C ALA A 237 7.66 19.70 5.32
N ARG A 238 6.80 19.99 4.34
CA ARG A 238 7.16 20.23 2.94
C ARG A 238 7.91 19.04 2.31
N ILE A 239 7.55 17.83 2.69
CA ILE A 239 8.12 16.62 2.10
C ILE A 239 7.63 16.53 0.65
N PRO A 240 8.52 16.41 -0.35
CA PRO A 240 8.10 16.14 -1.73
C PRO A 240 7.36 14.80 -1.80
N VAL A 241 6.16 14.79 -2.41
CA VAL A 241 5.31 13.60 -2.52
C VAL A 241 4.99 13.30 -3.98
N LEU A 242 5.14 12.03 -4.35
CA LEU A 242 4.70 11.49 -5.63
C LEU A 242 3.68 10.40 -5.37
N VAL A 243 2.54 10.47 -6.05
CA VAL A 243 1.53 9.41 -6.03
C VAL A 243 1.47 8.77 -7.42
N ILE A 244 1.68 7.46 -7.48
CA ILE A 244 1.72 6.69 -8.73
C ILE A 244 0.47 5.82 -8.82
N SER A 245 -0.17 5.82 -9.99
CA SER A 245 -1.22 4.87 -10.35
C SER A 245 -0.94 4.23 -11.71
N GLY A 246 -1.69 3.18 -12.06
CA GLY A 246 -1.34 2.31 -13.19
C GLY A 246 -2.07 2.58 -14.50
N GLY A 247 -3.11 3.40 -14.50
CA GLY A 247 -3.87 3.69 -15.71
C GLY A 247 -4.85 2.60 -16.12
N TYR A 248 -4.94 1.50 -15.40
CA TYR A 248 -5.85 0.38 -15.71
C TYR A 248 -7.26 0.56 -15.12
N ASP A 249 -7.43 1.44 -14.14
CA ASP A 249 -8.70 1.69 -13.46
C ASP A 249 -8.88 3.18 -13.22
N THR A 250 -9.98 3.73 -13.74
CA THR A 250 -10.31 5.15 -13.63
C THR A 250 -10.45 5.59 -12.16
N GLY A 251 -11.02 4.73 -11.30
CA GLY A 251 -11.19 5.02 -9.87
C GLY A 251 -9.86 5.11 -9.14
N GLN A 252 -8.92 4.23 -9.46
CA GLN A 252 -7.58 4.26 -8.88
C GLN A 252 -6.81 5.51 -9.31
N ASP A 253 -6.90 5.89 -10.59
CA ASP A 253 -6.24 7.09 -11.08
C ASP A 253 -6.83 8.36 -10.45
N ALA A 254 -8.14 8.43 -10.30
CA ALA A 254 -8.81 9.55 -9.65
C ALA A 254 -8.44 9.64 -8.16
N THR A 255 -8.40 8.51 -7.47
CA THR A 255 -7.96 8.45 -6.07
C THR A 255 -6.53 8.98 -5.92
N ALA A 256 -5.62 8.52 -6.79
CA ALA A 256 -4.22 8.97 -6.77
C ALA A 256 -4.11 10.47 -7.01
N SER A 257 -4.88 11.01 -7.96
CA SER A 257 -4.91 12.45 -8.24
C SER A 257 -5.38 13.27 -7.05
N VAL A 258 -6.46 12.84 -6.39
CA VAL A 258 -6.98 13.50 -5.18
C VAL A 258 -5.97 13.45 -4.04
N LEU A 259 -5.35 12.31 -3.81
CA LEU A 259 -4.33 12.17 -2.76
C LEU A 259 -3.12 13.07 -3.03
N ALA A 260 -2.68 13.16 -4.28
CA ALA A 260 -1.60 14.05 -4.66
C ALA A 260 -1.95 15.52 -4.35
N GLN A 261 -3.18 15.94 -4.63
CA GLN A 261 -3.65 17.29 -4.28
C GLN A 261 -3.64 17.51 -2.77
N GLN A 262 -4.17 16.57 -1.99
CA GLN A 262 -4.19 16.67 -0.52
C GLN A 262 -2.79 16.76 0.07
N LEU A 263 -1.82 16.08 -0.54
CA LEU A 263 -0.42 16.01 -0.09
C LEU A 263 0.46 17.09 -0.70
N HIS A 264 -0.10 18.01 -1.49
CA HIS A 264 0.64 19.03 -2.23
C HIS A 264 1.76 18.44 -3.09
N GLY A 265 1.49 17.26 -3.65
CA GLY A 265 2.44 16.49 -4.44
C GLY A 265 2.06 16.39 -5.91
N GLN A 266 2.66 15.42 -6.58
CA GLN A 266 2.46 15.14 -8.00
C GLN A 266 1.80 13.78 -8.18
N HIS A 267 0.96 13.66 -9.21
CA HIS A 267 0.40 12.38 -9.65
C HIS A 267 0.99 12.00 -11.00
N VAL A 268 1.46 10.77 -11.13
CA VAL A 268 1.98 10.21 -12.38
C VAL A 268 1.35 8.84 -12.62
N ILE A 269 0.95 8.59 -13.86
CA ILE A 269 0.52 7.28 -14.31
C ILE A 269 1.74 6.55 -14.88
N VAL A 270 2.07 5.41 -14.29
CA VAL A 270 3.04 4.45 -14.85
C VAL A 270 2.22 3.28 -15.39
N SER A 271 2.18 3.12 -16.70
CA SER A 271 1.29 2.16 -17.36
C SER A 271 1.48 0.75 -16.82
N SER A 272 0.40 0.17 -16.34
CA SER A 272 0.35 -1.18 -15.80
C SER A 272 -1.05 -1.77 -16.01
N PRO A 273 -1.18 -3.07 -16.29
CA PRO A 273 -2.49 -3.72 -16.38
C PRO A 273 -3.12 -3.99 -15.01
N ASN A 274 -2.39 -3.78 -13.92
CA ASN A 274 -2.83 -4.12 -12.57
C ASN A 274 -2.19 -3.22 -11.51
N HIS A 275 -2.62 -3.45 -10.28
CA HIS A 275 -2.18 -2.77 -9.05
C HIS A 275 -0.68 -2.93 -8.73
N PHE A 276 -0.03 -3.96 -9.27
CA PHE A 276 1.37 -4.28 -9.00
C PHE A 276 2.29 -3.61 -10.02
N ILE A 277 2.25 -2.30 -10.08
CA ILE A 277 2.91 -1.47 -11.09
C ILE A 277 4.42 -1.71 -11.14
N MET A 278 5.07 -1.76 -9.97
CA MET A 278 6.51 -1.99 -9.85
C MET A 278 6.96 -3.39 -10.31
N GLN A 279 6.04 -4.35 -10.37
CA GLN A 279 6.29 -5.69 -10.90
C GLN A 279 5.97 -5.77 -12.39
N SER A 280 4.88 -5.16 -12.82
CA SER A 280 4.38 -5.25 -14.20
C SER A 280 5.16 -4.35 -15.15
N ASN A 281 5.64 -3.20 -14.69
CA ASN A 281 6.40 -2.23 -15.47
C ASN A 281 7.59 -1.70 -14.66
N PRO A 282 8.57 -2.56 -14.36
CA PRO A 282 9.71 -2.15 -13.53
C PRO A 282 10.56 -1.05 -14.17
N THR A 283 10.73 -1.06 -15.49
CA THR A 283 11.52 -0.05 -16.18
C THR A 283 10.89 1.34 -16.07
N GLY A 284 9.62 1.46 -16.41
CA GLY A 284 8.88 2.73 -16.28
C GLY A 284 8.79 3.21 -14.84
N PHE A 285 8.54 2.30 -13.93
CA PHE A 285 8.48 2.60 -12.50
C PHE A 285 9.83 3.12 -11.99
N ASN A 286 10.91 2.41 -12.26
CA ASN A 286 12.26 2.78 -11.79
C ASN A 286 12.70 4.13 -12.34
N ASP A 287 12.43 4.41 -13.62
CA ASP A 287 12.79 5.70 -14.22
C ASP A 287 12.06 6.87 -13.54
N VAL A 288 10.78 6.70 -13.23
CA VAL A 288 9.96 7.73 -12.59
C VAL A 288 10.43 7.98 -11.15
N VAL A 289 10.63 6.91 -10.36
CA VAL A 289 11.04 7.09 -8.96
C VAL A 289 12.48 7.60 -8.85
N ASP A 290 13.37 7.14 -9.72
CA ASP A 290 14.75 7.63 -9.76
C ASP A 290 14.79 9.14 -10.03
N ALA A 291 14.08 9.60 -11.06
CA ALA A 291 14.02 11.02 -11.42
C ALA A 291 13.43 11.86 -10.27
N PHE A 292 12.36 11.38 -9.63
CA PHE A 292 11.72 12.09 -8.53
C PHE A 292 12.64 12.20 -7.31
N MET A 293 13.29 11.11 -6.93
CA MET A 293 14.20 11.10 -5.78
C MET A 293 15.43 11.98 -6.02
N ARG A 294 15.98 12.00 -7.26
CA ARG A 294 17.10 12.88 -7.62
C ARG A 294 16.73 14.36 -7.52
N LYS A 295 15.54 14.72 -7.96
CA LYS A 295 15.04 16.07 -7.85
C LYS A 295 14.90 16.50 -6.38
N ALA A 296 14.37 15.62 -5.53
CA ALA A 296 14.25 15.86 -4.10
C ALA A 296 15.63 16.02 -3.43
N ASP A 297 16.64 15.25 -3.85
CA ASP A 297 18.02 15.39 -3.38
C ASP A 297 18.57 16.79 -3.68
N LYS A 298 18.38 17.29 -4.91
CA LYS A 298 18.87 18.60 -5.34
C LYS A 298 18.21 19.75 -4.60
N GLU A 299 16.91 19.64 -4.33
CA GLU A 299 16.15 20.69 -3.65
C GLU A 299 16.56 20.86 -2.18
N ARG A 300 17.22 19.87 -1.59
CA ARG A 300 17.71 19.92 -0.20
C ARG A 300 19.16 20.37 -0.06
N GLN A 301 19.87 20.49 -1.16
CA GLN A 301 21.22 21.07 -1.20
C GLN A 301 21.12 22.57 -1.37
#